data_41bbcade78c8b7430fbde405cc430a95
#
_entry.id   41bbcade78c8b7430fbde405cc430a95
#
_cell.length_a   1.000
_cell.length_b   1.000
_cell.length_c   1.000
_cell.angle_alpha   90.00
_cell.angle_beta   90.00
_cell.angle_gamma   90.00
#
_symmetry.space_group_name_H-M   'P 1'
#
loop_
_entity.id
_entity.type
_entity.pdbx_description
1 polymer ?
#
loop_
_entity_poly.entity_id
_entity_poly.type
_entity_poly.pdbx_seq_one_letter_code
_entity_poly.pdbx_strand_id
1 'polypeptide(L)'
;MKKTVLITGAAGFIGSHLCDYFLSKNYKIIGVDNLITGNLKNLSHLNSNMDFQFKKIDITHDFHIENSIDYILHFASPASPIDYLKIPLETLRAGSLGTENVLKIALKNNARILIASTSEVYGDPLVHPQPEEYFGNVDPVGPRGVY
;
A
#
# COMPACT_ATOMS: atom_id res chain seq x y z
N MET A 1 20.23 12.56 -10.82
CA MET A 1 19.40 12.77 -9.62
C MET A 1 18.95 11.41 -9.08
N LYS A 2 18.79 11.26 -7.75
CA LYS A 2 18.21 10.05 -7.17
C LYS A 2 16.74 9.94 -7.58
N LYS A 3 16.29 8.72 -7.91
CA LYS A 3 14.88 8.45 -8.17
C LYS A 3 14.08 8.43 -6.85
N THR A 4 12.82 8.82 -6.94
CA THR A 4 11.92 8.90 -5.78
C THR A 4 10.90 7.77 -5.82
N VAL A 5 10.74 7.06 -4.71
CA VAL A 5 9.72 6.03 -4.51
C VAL A 5 8.70 6.51 -3.48
N LEU A 6 7.45 6.53 -3.85
CA LEU A 6 6.33 6.68 -2.92
C LEU A 6 5.92 5.29 -2.41
N ILE A 7 5.90 5.12 -1.10
CA ILE A 7 5.46 3.87 -0.46
C ILE A 7 4.25 4.18 0.41
N THR A 8 3.09 3.66 0.05
CA THR A 8 1.90 3.73 0.90
C THR A 8 1.83 2.52 1.81
N GLY A 9 1.30 2.67 3.03
CA GLY A 9 1.40 1.65 4.06
C GLY A 9 2.82 1.55 4.65
N ALA A 10 3.58 2.66 4.61
CA ALA A 10 4.99 2.70 4.96
C ALA A 10 5.28 2.32 6.42
N ALA A 11 4.37 2.60 7.35
CA ALA A 11 4.51 2.29 8.77
C ALA A 11 4.07 0.85 9.11
N GLY A 12 3.57 0.08 8.13
CA GLY A 12 3.27 -1.34 8.27
C GLY A 12 4.52 -2.22 8.23
N PHE A 13 4.33 -3.54 8.42
CA PHE A 13 5.44 -4.49 8.43
C PHE A 13 6.19 -4.51 7.08
N ILE A 14 5.51 -4.79 5.98
CA ILE A 14 6.16 -4.86 4.66
C ILE A 14 6.63 -3.47 4.23
N GLY A 15 5.80 -2.43 4.40
CA GLY A 15 6.12 -1.07 3.99
C GLY A 15 7.40 -0.53 4.62
N SER A 16 7.63 -0.78 5.91
CA SER A 16 8.85 -0.34 6.60
C SER A 16 10.12 -1.02 6.05
N HIS A 17 10.05 -2.32 5.79
CA HIS A 17 11.17 -3.05 5.17
C HIS A 17 11.44 -2.60 3.73
N LEU A 18 10.40 -2.22 2.98
CA LEU A 18 10.57 -1.64 1.64
C LEU A 18 11.24 -0.26 1.72
N CYS A 19 10.91 0.56 2.73
CA CYS A 19 11.63 1.82 2.96
C CYS A 19 13.12 1.57 3.16
N ASP A 20 13.51 0.65 4.03
CA ASP A 20 14.91 0.28 4.26
C ASP A 20 15.59 -0.22 2.99
N TYR A 21 14.93 -1.13 2.28
CA TYR A 21 15.48 -1.73 1.07
C TYR A 21 15.77 -0.67 0.01
N PHE A 22 14.81 0.21 -0.31
CA PHE A 22 15.01 1.21 -1.36
C PHE A 22 15.97 2.33 -0.94
N LEU A 23 16.03 2.70 0.34
CA LEU A 23 17.07 3.59 0.85
C LEU A 23 18.46 2.98 0.66
N SER A 24 18.64 1.68 0.95
CA SER A 24 19.90 0.97 0.73
C SER A 24 20.31 0.92 -0.75
N LYS A 25 19.34 1.05 -1.67
CA LYS A 25 19.55 1.13 -3.13
C LYS A 25 19.69 2.56 -3.65
N ASN A 26 19.90 3.54 -2.75
CA ASN A 26 20.14 4.94 -3.08
C ASN A 26 18.95 5.66 -3.73
N TYR A 27 17.73 5.29 -3.37
CA TYR A 27 16.50 6.02 -3.72
C TYR A 27 16.14 7.05 -2.65
N LYS A 28 15.35 8.05 -3.02
CA LYS A 28 14.60 8.88 -2.07
C LYS A 28 13.26 8.24 -1.79
N ILE A 29 12.84 8.24 -0.54
CA ILE A 29 11.58 7.60 -0.11
C ILE A 29 10.63 8.62 0.48
N ILE A 30 9.39 8.59 -0.02
CA ILE A 30 8.26 9.25 0.61
C ILE A 30 7.35 8.15 1.14
N GLY A 31 7.36 7.97 2.46
CA GLY A 31 6.49 7.03 3.14
C GLY A 31 5.17 7.69 3.51
N VAL A 32 4.05 7.06 3.16
CA VAL A 32 2.69 7.52 3.49
C VAL A 32 1.96 6.44 4.28
N ASP A 33 1.32 6.83 5.39
CA ASP A 33 0.50 5.94 6.21
C ASP A 33 -0.48 6.76 7.05
N ASN A 34 -1.68 6.28 7.32
CA ASN A 34 -2.64 6.93 8.21
C ASN A 34 -2.52 6.46 9.66
N LEU A 35 -1.73 5.39 9.90
CA LEU A 35 -1.46 4.76 11.19
C LEU A 35 -2.66 4.03 11.82
N ILE A 36 -3.66 3.64 11.02
CA ILE A 36 -4.80 2.91 11.53
C ILE A 36 -4.41 1.51 12.03
N THR A 37 -3.45 0.87 11.34
CA THR A 37 -2.81 -0.40 11.75
C THR A 37 -1.29 -0.30 11.78
N GLY A 38 -0.72 0.70 11.11
CA GLY A 38 0.71 0.98 11.07
C GLY A 38 1.25 1.57 12.38
N ASN A 39 2.56 1.43 12.62
CA ASN A 39 3.22 1.95 13.80
C ASN A 39 4.49 2.72 13.43
N LEU A 40 4.58 4.00 13.86
CA LEU A 40 5.75 4.85 13.61
C LEU A 40 7.06 4.28 14.18
N LYS A 41 7.01 3.40 15.18
CA LYS A 41 8.20 2.72 15.70
C LYS A 41 8.93 1.94 14.61
N ASN A 42 8.23 1.43 13.61
CA ASN A 42 8.82 0.70 12.48
C ASN A 42 9.71 1.59 11.61
N LEU A 43 9.52 2.91 11.66
CA LEU A 43 10.25 3.91 10.87
C LEU A 43 11.19 4.79 11.71
N SER A 44 11.24 4.59 13.05
CA SER A 44 11.95 5.48 13.97
C SER A 44 13.44 5.63 13.67
N HIS A 45 14.07 4.57 13.18
CA HIS A 45 15.49 4.53 12.79
C HIS A 45 15.77 5.35 11.52
N LEU A 46 14.75 5.72 10.76
CA LEU A 46 14.86 6.53 9.53
C LEU A 46 14.70 8.04 9.76
N ASN A 47 14.35 8.49 10.97
CA ASN A 47 14.03 9.89 11.25
C ASN A 47 15.16 10.88 10.92
N SER A 48 16.41 10.46 10.97
CA SER A 48 17.57 11.29 10.64
C SER A 48 18.07 11.10 9.20
N ASN A 49 17.43 10.23 8.40
CA ASN A 49 17.84 9.96 7.04
C ASN A 49 17.32 11.06 6.09
N MET A 50 18.22 11.81 5.47
CA MET A 50 17.90 12.93 4.56
C MET A 50 17.16 12.49 3.28
N ASP A 51 17.22 11.23 2.92
CA ASP A 51 16.54 10.66 1.75
C ASP A 51 15.18 10.03 2.11
N PHE A 52 14.76 10.10 3.38
CA PHE A 52 13.48 9.59 3.86
C PHE A 52 12.58 10.72 4.37
N GLN A 53 11.34 10.73 3.90
CA GLN A 53 10.28 11.61 4.41
C GLN A 53 9.04 10.80 4.73
N PHE A 54 8.54 10.91 5.95
CA PHE A 54 7.25 10.35 6.32
C PHE A 54 6.16 11.42 6.27
N LYS A 55 4.99 11.04 5.72
CA LYS A 55 3.78 11.88 5.72
C LYS A 55 2.61 11.06 6.29
N LYS A 56 2.01 11.55 7.37
CA LYS A 56 0.78 10.98 7.90
C LYS A 56 -0.40 11.40 7.00
N ILE A 57 -0.83 10.51 6.12
CA ILE A 57 -1.89 10.78 5.14
C ILE A 57 -2.81 9.56 5.08
N ASP A 58 -4.11 9.82 5.04
CA ASP A 58 -5.11 8.82 4.68
C ASP A 58 -5.35 8.89 3.17
N ILE A 59 -4.97 7.83 2.46
CA ILE A 59 -5.08 7.75 1.00
C ILE A 59 -6.52 7.72 0.49
N THR A 60 -7.50 7.47 1.36
CA THR A 60 -8.93 7.46 0.99
C THR A 60 -9.47 8.87 0.73
N HIS A 61 -8.72 9.90 1.11
CA HIS A 61 -8.99 11.30 0.81
C HIS A 61 -8.06 11.78 -0.31
N ASP A 62 -8.46 12.86 -0.98
CA ASP A 62 -7.58 13.50 -1.97
C ASP A 62 -6.32 14.03 -1.29
N PHE A 63 -5.16 13.77 -1.89
CA PHE A 63 -3.88 14.21 -1.36
C PHE A 63 -2.88 14.50 -2.48
N HIS A 64 -1.91 15.35 -2.16
CA HIS A 64 -0.87 15.76 -3.11
C HIS A 64 0.52 15.48 -2.57
N ILE A 65 1.39 15.09 -3.49
CA ILE A 65 2.84 14.98 -3.27
C ILE A 65 3.50 15.97 -4.23
N GLU A 66 4.23 16.92 -3.65
CA GLU A 66 4.89 18.00 -4.42
C GLU A 66 6.11 17.50 -5.21
N ASN A 67 6.76 16.44 -4.71
CA ASN A 67 7.93 15.86 -5.33
C ASN A 67 7.57 15.08 -6.60
N SER A 68 8.47 15.09 -7.58
CA SER A 68 8.39 14.15 -8.70
C SER A 68 8.58 12.72 -8.19
N ILE A 69 7.73 11.80 -8.64
CA ILE A 69 7.70 10.40 -8.24
C ILE A 69 8.02 9.54 -9.46
N ASP A 70 9.00 8.64 -9.33
CA ASP A 70 9.36 7.70 -10.39
C ASP A 70 8.65 6.34 -10.22
N TYR A 71 8.47 5.92 -8.97
CA TYR A 71 7.85 4.63 -8.63
C TYR A 71 6.88 4.78 -7.47
N ILE A 72 5.83 3.97 -7.49
CA ILE A 72 4.87 3.85 -6.39
C ILE A 72 4.79 2.38 -5.98
N LEU A 73 4.92 2.12 -4.68
CA LEU A 73 4.67 0.82 -4.07
C LEU A 73 3.43 0.97 -3.18
N HIS A 74 2.30 0.45 -3.65
CA HIS A 74 1.01 0.62 -2.99
C HIS A 74 0.71 -0.60 -2.11
N PHE A 75 0.93 -0.42 -0.79
CA PHE A 75 0.77 -1.45 0.25
C PHE A 75 -0.17 -1.00 1.37
N ALA A 76 -0.83 0.14 1.22
CA ALA A 76 -1.76 0.66 2.23
C ALA A 76 -3.09 -0.07 2.19
N SER A 77 -3.17 -1.17 2.92
CA SER A 77 -4.42 -1.86 3.23
C SER A 77 -4.28 -2.58 4.58
N PRO A 78 -5.32 -2.62 5.43
CA PRO A 78 -5.35 -3.51 6.59
C PRO A 78 -5.38 -4.97 6.12
N ALA A 79 -4.23 -5.66 6.20
CA ALA A 79 -4.07 -7.00 5.61
C ALA A 79 -4.34 -8.14 6.60
N SER A 80 -4.39 -7.85 7.91
CA SER A 80 -4.67 -8.84 8.95
C SER A 80 -6.17 -9.10 9.08
N PRO A 81 -6.65 -10.36 9.01
CA PRO A 81 -8.06 -10.69 9.25
C PRO A 81 -8.59 -10.17 10.59
N ILE A 82 -7.74 -10.16 11.63
CA ILE A 82 -8.11 -9.63 12.94
C ILE A 82 -8.42 -8.13 12.87
N ASP A 83 -7.73 -7.39 12.00
CA ASP A 83 -7.89 -5.95 11.85
C ASP A 83 -9.00 -5.62 10.85
N TYR A 84 -8.96 -6.13 9.62
CA TYR A 84 -9.93 -5.73 8.60
C TYR A 84 -11.38 -6.18 8.91
N LEU A 85 -11.57 -7.24 9.71
CA LEU A 85 -12.91 -7.61 10.19
C LEU A 85 -13.48 -6.64 11.24
N LYS A 86 -12.61 -5.87 11.92
CA LYS A 86 -13.05 -4.81 12.87
C LYS A 86 -13.30 -3.48 12.19
N ILE A 87 -12.62 -3.22 11.07
CA ILE A 87 -12.70 -1.97 10.30
C ILE A 87 -13.02 -2.24 8.82
N PRO A 88 -14.13 -2.93 8.51
CA PRO A 88 -14.41 -3.39 7.16
C PRO A 88 -14.64 -2.25 6.16
N LEU A 89 -15.26 -1.15 6.59
CA LEU A 89 -15.51 0.00 5.70
C LEU A 89 -14.23 0.75 5.36
N GLU A 90 -13.35 0.92 6.32
CA GLU A 90 -12.03 1.54 6.12
C GLU A 90 -11.18 0.68 5.17
N THR A 91 -11.24 -0.65 5.33
CA THR A 91 -10.54 -1.60 4.45
C THR A 91 -11.05 -1.51 3.01
N LEU A 92 -12.36 -1.54 2.81
CA LEU A 92 -12.98 -1.39 1.49
C LEU A 92 -12.64 -0.05 0.85
N ARG A 93 -12.66 1.04 1.61
CA ARG A 93 -12.28 2.37 1.12
C ARG A 93 -10.81 2.45 0.75
N ALA A 94 -9.91 1.85 1.55
CA ALA A 94 -8.49 1.79 1.22
C ALA A 94 -8.24 1.05 -0.10
N GLY A 95 -8.88 -0.11 -0.30
CA GLY A 95 -8.77 -0.90 -1.53
C GLY A 95 -9.41 -0.25 -2.76
N SER A 96 -10.43 0.59 -2.60
CA SER A 96 -11.14 1.26 -3.71
C SER A 96 -10.70 2.72 -3.90
N LEU A 97 -11.24 3.63 -3.09
CA LEU A 97 -10.94 5.07 -3.19
C LEU A 97 -9.46 5.37 -2.99
N GLY A 98 -8.82 4.67 -2.03
CA GLY A 98 -7.39 4.82 -1.78
C GLY A 98 -6.56 4.45 -3.00
N THR A 99 -6.85 3.30 -3.61
CA THR A 99 -6.18 2.87 -4.84
C THR A 99 -6.43 3.85 -5.99
N GLU A 100 -7.66 4.33 -6.16
CA GLU A 100 -7.99 5.34 -7.19
C GLU A 100 -7.14 6.61 -7.02
N ASN A 101 -7.02 7.13 -5.79
CA ASN A 101 -6.23 8.33 -5.52
C ASN A 101 -4.73 8.12 -5.79
N VAL A 102 -4.21 6.94 -5.43
CA VAL A 102 -2.81 6.59 -5.72
C VAL A 102 -2.57 6.45 -7.22
N LEU A 103 -3.51 5.89 -7.99
CA LEU A 103 -3.45 5.81 -9.45
C LEU A 103 -3.45 7.19 -10.11
N LYS A 104 -4.24 8.15 -9.60
CA LYS A 104 -4.20 9.56 -10.06
C LYS A 104 -2.81 10.17 -9.91
N ILE A 105 -2.14 9.89 -8.77
CA ILE A 105 -0.75 10.34 -8.54
C ILE A 105 0.21 9.67 -9.52
N ALA A 106 0.06 8.35 -9.75
CA ALA A 106 0.88 7.62 -10.72
C ALA A 106 0.76 8.23 -12.13
N LEU A 107 -0.45 8.48 -12.59
CA LEU A 107 -0.71 9.10 -13.90
C LEU A 107 -0.11 10.50 -14.00
N LYS A 108 -0.32 11.35 -12.98
CA LYS A 108 0.22 12.72 -12.97
C LYS A 108 1.74 12.76 -13.06
N ASN A 109 2.43 11.79 -12.47
CA ASN A 109 3.89 11.71 -12.44
C ASN A 109 4.49 10.84 -13.56
N ASN A 110 3.66 10.17 -14.37
CA ASN A 110 4.09 9.10 -15.28
C ASN A 110 4.93 8.04 -14.53
N ALA A 111 4.55 7.75 -13.28
CA ALA A 111 5.23 6.84 -12.40
C ALA A 111 4.83 5.38 -12.66
N ARG A 112 5.78 4.47 -12.56
CA ARG A 112 5.46 3.03 -12.55
C ARG A 112 4.92 2.66 -11.18
N ILE A 113 3.79 1.95 -11.16
CA ILE A 113 3.15 1.50 -9.92
C ILE A 113 3.19 -0.02 -9.78
N LEU A 114 3.41 -0.49 -8.55
CA LEU A 114 3.17 -1.86 -8.10
C LEU A 114 2.09 -1.80 -7.02
N ILE A 115 1.04 -2.59 -7.18
CA ILE A 115 -0.06 -2.72 -6.22
C ILE A 115 0.03 -4.11 -5.59
N ALA A 116 0.08 -4.16 -4.26
CA ALA A 116 -0.06 -5.41 -3.52
C ALA A 116 -1.51 -5.88 -3.60
N SER A 117 -1.73 -6.96 -4.35
CA SER A 117 -3.02 -7.64 -4.43
C SER A 117 -3.16 -8.66 -3.29
N THR A 118 -4.20 -9.47 -3.34
CA THR A 118 -4.55 -10.44 -2.30
C THR A 118 -4.96 -11.78 -2.90
N SER A 119 -4.74 -12.88 -2.15
CA SER A 119 -5.27 -14.19 -2.51
C SER A 119 -6.80 -14.26 -2.41
N GLU A 120 -7.45 -13.31 -1.76
CA GLU A 120 -8.91 -13.23 -1.66
C GLU A 120 -9.58 -13.06 -3.03
N VAL A 121 -8.84 -12.60 -4.06
CA VAL A 121 -9.33 -12.57 -5.46
C VAL A 121 -9.71 -13.95 -5.98
N TYR A 122 -9.17 -15.02 -5.40
CA TYR A 122 -9.51 -16.40 -5.75
C TYR A 122 -10.59 -17.02 -4.85
N GLY A 123 -10.91 -16.38 -3.71
CA GLY A 123 -11.91 -16.84 -2.76
C GLY A 123 -11.57 -18.20 -2.14
N ASP A 124 -12.51 -19.17 -2.23
CA ASP A 124 -12.29 -20.58 -1.86
C ASP A 124 -11.94 -21.39 -3.12
N PRO A 125 -10.65 -21.47 -3.50
CA PRO A 125 -10.27 -21.94 -4.82
C PRO A 125 -10.43 -23.45 -4.96
N LEU A 126 -10.99 -23.88 -6.09
CA LEU A 126 -11.15 -25.28 -6.46
C LEU A 126 -9.94 -25.84 -7.24
N VAL A 127 -8.97 -24.95 -7.57
CA VAL A 127 -7.77 -25.28 -8.35
C VAL A 127 -6.54 -24.92 -7.55
N HIS A 128 -5.59 -25.84 -7.45
CA HIS A 128 -4.33 -25.69 -6.73
C HIS A 128 -3.14 -26.25 -7.54
N PRO A 129 -2.04 -25.51 -7.71
CA PRO A 129 -1.89 -24.07 -7.45
C PRO A 129 -2.78 -23.25 -8.40
N GLN A 130 -3.18 -22.04 -7.97
CA GLN A 130 -4.03 -21.17 -8.77
C GLN A 130 -3.20 -20.52 -9.88
N PRO A 131 -3.51 -20.77 -11.18
CA PRO A 131 -2.92 -20.01 -12.28
C PRO A 131 -3.56 -18.62 -12.38
N GLU A 132 -2.88 -17.68 -13.03
CA GLU A 132 -3.37 -16.30 -13.17
C GLU A 132 -4.69 -16.20 -13.95
N GLU A 133 -4.98 -17.16 -14.82
CA GLU A 133 -6.21 -17.26 -15.62
C GLU A 133 -7.40 -17.81 -14.82
N TYR A 134 -7.20 -18.29 -13.58
CA TYR A 134 -8.29 -18.81 -12.76
C TYR A 134 -9.18 -17.68 -12.25
N PHE A 135 -10.47 -17.71 -12.60
CA PHE A 135 -11.42 -16.66 -12.22
C PHE A 135 -11.74 -16.61 -10.72
N GLY A 136 -11.45 -17.70 -9.99
CA GLY A 136 -11.76 -17.78 -8.57
C GLY A 136 -13.16 -18.28 -8.25
N ASN A 137 -13.42 -18.43 -6.94
CA ASN A 137 -14.68 -18.82 -6.34
C ASN A 137 -14.95 -17.91 -5.13
N VAL A 138 -15.28 -16.65 -5.43
CA VAL A 138 -15.43 -15.60 -4.42
C VAL A 138 -16.85 -15.52 -3.92
N ASP A 139 -17.03 -15.46 -2.59
CA ASP A 139 -18.28 -15.05 -1.96
C ASP A 139 -18.34 -13.51 -1.86
N PRO A 140 -19.11 -12.82 -2.73
CA PRO A 140 -19.14 -11.36 -2.77
C PRO A 140 -19.86 -10.72 -1.57
N VAL A 141 -20.60 -11.51 -0.78
CA VAL A 141 -21.31 -11.03 0.42
C VAL A 141 -20.63 -11.51 1.71
N GLY A 142 -19.60 -12.32 1.59
CA GLY A 142 -18.84 -12.83 2.73
C GLY A 142 -18.04 -11.73 3.45
N PRO A 143 -17.77 -11.91 4.76
CA PRO A 143 -17.09 -10.88 5.58
C PRO A 143 -15.65 -10.60 5.11
N ARG A 144 -15.02 -11.48 4.35
CA ARG A 144 -13.69 -11.30 3.78
C ARG A 144 -13.69 -10.57 2.43
N GLY A 145 -14.85 -10.39 1.81
CA GLY A 145 -14.99 -9.70 0.52
C GLY A 145 -14.64 -8.20 0.56
N VAL A 146 -14.38 -7.62 1.75
CA VAL A 146 -13.95 -6.22 1.91
C VAL A 146 -12.46 -6.03 1.65
N TYR A 147 -11.67 -7.07 1.70
CA TYR A 147 -10.23 -7.06 1.48
C TYR A 147 -9.89 -7.52 0.06
#